data_3150415d83b680f41d8be595aca11f6a
#
_entry.id   3150415d83b680f41d8be595aca11f6a
#
_cell.length_a   1.000
_cell.length_b   1.000
_cell.length_c   1.000
_cell.angle_alpha   90.00
_cell.angle_beta   90.00
_cell.angle_gamma   90.00
#
_symmetry.space_group_name_H-M   'P 1'
#
loop_
_entity.id
_entity.type
_entity.pdbx_description
1 polymer ?
#
loop_
_entity_poly.entity_id
_entity_poly.type
_entity_poly.pdbx_seq_one_letter_code
_entity_poly.pdbx_strand_id
1 'polypeptide(L)'
;MSRLTYVAVVTLSAAFAIPTAIAQPTPKFEYGKHDDVKDVKKTEWTASAEAGLVFTTGNSRTTTVSAGAKATRKQKQNKFSLDATGTLARASTIVARPSMVGDTVLSANEVAREDKTSAQSYAVKLRYDRFLSEFNSLFVAALGGADIIAGKDFAGGGQLGYARLLYKTEKHEVTAELGYDFSYEDYVDPAAEALAIHSARAFLGYKGKLSEVTSVDGSVELLANVNEQSDTVGAFEDLRGNTAASLSTKLTKSVSFSFGVIAKFDNAPAPLSIKDFTLDPNDPPTSLKLDTTTKASLSVNCL
;
A
#
# COMPACT_ATOMS: atom_id res chain seq x y z
N MET A 1 -42.63 -46.54 15.64
CA MET A 1 -41.49 -46.47 14.65
C MET A 1 -41.33 -45.01 14.28
N SER A 2 -40.48 -44.30 15.00
CA SER A 2 -40.21 -42.89 14.77
C SER A 2 -38.96 -42.76 13.87
N ARG A 3 -39.11 -42.11 12.72
CA ARG A 3 -38.01 -41.80 11.80
C ARG A 3 -37.35 -40.48 12.26
N LEU A 4 -36.14 -40.59 12.78
CA LEU A 4 -35.27 -39.41 12.99
C LEU A 4 -34.79 -38.95 11.63
N THR A 5 -35.16 -37.72 11.28
CA THR A 5 -34.61 -37.01 10.09
C THR A 5 -33.37 -36.28 10.57
N TYR A 6 -32.20 -36.72 10.12
CA TYR A 6 -30.94 -35.96 10.30
C TYR A 6 -30.92 -34.80 9.30
N VAL A 7 -30.99 -33.58 9.81
CA VAL A 7 -30.69 -32.36 9.01
C VAL A 7 -29.17 -32.18 9.06
N ALA A 8 -28.52 -32.45 7.93
CA ALA A 8 -27.12 -32.12 7.74
C ALA A 8 -27.02 -30.63 7.48
N VAL A 9 -26.51 -29.89 8.46
CA VAL A 9 -26.11 -28.50 8.29
C VAL A 9 -24.77 -28.50 7.56
N VAL A 10 -24.80 -28.26 6.24
CA VAL A 10 -23.61 -28.00 5.45
C VAL A 10 -23.24 -26.54 5.68
N THR A 11 -22.29 -26.28 6.58
CA THR A 11 -21.64 -24.99 6.69
C THR A 11 -20.72 -24.80 5.47
N LEU A 12 -21.21 -24.09 4.48
CA LEU A 12 -20.43 -23.63 3.34
C LEU A 12 -19.48 -22.51 3.82
N SER A 13 -18.29 -22.90 4.25
CA SER A 13 -17.19 -21.95 4.49
C SER A 13 -16.69 -21.50 3.14
N ALA A 14 -17.31 -20.44 2.59
CA ALA A 14 -16.75 -19.71 1.47
C ALA A 14 -15.47 -19.02 1.95
N ALA A 15 -14.33 -19.67 1.76
CA ALA A 15 -13.04 -19.00 1.82
C ALA A 15 -13.02 -18.04 0.64
N PHE A 16 -13.36 -16.78 0.89
CA PHE A 16 -13.06 -15.70 -0.04
C PHE A 16 -11.53 -15.61 -0.10
N ALA A 17 -10.94 -16.25 -1.10
CA ALA A 17 -9.61 -15.86 -1.57
C ALA A 17 -9.79 -14.46 -2.19
N ILE A 18 -9.64 -13.43 -1.36
CA ILE A 18 -9.51 -12.05 -1.84
C ILE A 18 -8.16 -12.04 -2.55
N PRO A 19 -8.09 -11.78 -3.87
CA PRO A 19 -6.82 -11.46 -4.50
C PRO A 19 -6.34 -10.20 -3.80
N THR A 20 -5.34 -10.33 -2.95
CA THR A 20 -4.66 -9.19 -2.35
C THR A 20 -3.82 -8.54 -3.43
N ALA A 21 -4.42 -7.68 -4.25
CA ALA A 21 -3.66 -6.65 -4.93
C ALA A 21 -2.95 -5.87 -3.82
N ILE A 22 -1.66 -6.06 -3.68
CA ILE A 22 -0.89 -5.38 -2.65
C ILE A 22 -0.61 -4.00 -3.19
N ALA A 23 -1.50 -3.11 -2.84
CA ALA A 23 -1.30 -1.70 -2.98
C ALA A 23 0.08 -1.32 -2.41
N GLN A 24 0.81 -0.47 -3.13
CA GLN A 24 2.04 0.13 -2.61
C GLN A 24 1.77 0.58 -1.18
N PRO A 25 2.59 0.20 -0.20
CA PRO A 25 2.38 0.66 1.15
C PRO A 25 2.43 2.17 1.14
N THR A 26 1.30 2.79 1.43
CA THR A 26 1.26 4.24 1.60
C THR A 26 2.20 4.56 2.75
N PRO A 27 3.28 5.31 2.53
CA PRO A 27 4.21 5.63 3.59
C PRO A 27 3.43 6.26 4.73
N LYS A 28 3.58 5.73 5.95
CA LYS A 28 3.07 6.41 7.14
C LYS A 28 3.86 7.70 7.29
N PHE A 29 3.25 8.81 6.92
CA PHE A 29 3.89 10.11 7.08
C PHE A 29 3.96 10.46 8.58
N GLU A 30 5.15 10.67 9.08
CA GLU A 30 5.32 11.41 10.31
C GLU A 30 5.35 12.89 9.96
N TYR A 31 4.36 13.59 10.45
CA TYR A 31 4.28 15.05 10.36
C TYR A 31 5.16 15.68 11.40
N GLY A 32 5.53 16.94 11.15
CA GLY A 32 6.18 17.75 12.16
C GLY A 32 5.38 17.76 13.45
N LYS A 33 5.95 17.19 14.51
CA LYS A 33 5.36 17.33 15.85
C LYS A 33 5.68 18.73 16.36
N HIS A 34 4.84 19.28 17.23
CA HIS A 34 5.11 20.57 17.91
C HIS A 34 6.50 20.57 18.59
N ASP A 35 6.92 19.44 19.14
CA ASP A 35 8.25 19.27 19.71
C ASP A 35 9.36 19.23 18.65
N ASP A 36 9.00 19.06 17.37
CA ASP A 36 9.94 19.02 16.25
C ASP A 36 10.47 20.42 15.91
N VAL A 37 9.80 21.48 16.31
CA VAL A 37 10.18 22.86 16.01
C VAL A 37 11.01 23.49 17.14
N LYS A 38 10.95 22.93 18.36
CA LYS A 38 11.85 23.36 19.43
C LYS A 38 13.29 23.13 18.98
N ASP A 39 14.11 24.16 19.12
CA ASP A 39 15.54 24.14 18.79
C ASP A 39 16.20 22.87 19.35
N VAL A 40 16.27 21.83 18.55
CA VAL A 40 16.95 20.60 18.90
C VAL A 40 18.45 20.88 18.83
N LYS A 41 19.04 21.18 19.99
CA LYS A 41 20.48 21.47 20.10
C LYS A 41 21.33 20.26 19.66
N LYS A 42 20.78 19.04 19.73
CA LYS A 42 21.44 17.81 19.30
C LYS A 42 20.64 17.18 18.17
N THR A 43 21.34 16.53 17.26
CA THR A 43 20.68 15.71 16.21
C THR A 43 19.97 14.52 16.86
N GLU A 44 18.67 14.38 16.56
CA GLU A 44 17.87 13.25 17.00
C GLU A 44 17.69 12.27 15.85
N TRP A 45 17.86 10.99 16.13
CA TRP A 45 17.63 9.90 15.22
C TRP A 45 16.53 9.01 15.79
N THR A 46 15.65 8.54 14.90
CA THR A 46 14.73 7.45 15.22
C THR A 46 14.80 6.44 14.09
N ALA A 47 14.75 5.16 14.43
CA ALA A 47 14.69 4.11 13.44
C ALA A 47 13.76 3.00 13.94
N SER A 48 12.99 2.45 13.03
CA SER A 48 12.13 1.30 13.28
C SER A 48 12.15 0.36 12.09
N ALA A 49 11.98 -0.92 12.35
CA ALA A 49 11.79 -1.94 11.35
C ALA A 49 10.49 -2.70 11.65
N GLU A 50 9.83 -3.17 10.60
CA GLU A 50 8.66 -4.03 10.73
C GLU A 50 8.80 -5.26 9.84
N ALA A 51 8.22 -6.36 10.27
CA ALA A 51 8.12 -7.58 9.49
C ALA A 51 6.75 -8.20 9.67
N GLY A 52 6.22 -8.75 8.59
CA GLY A 52 4.97 -9.50 8.56
C GLY A 52 5.17 -10.81 7.81
N LEU A 53 4.60 -11.87 8.35
CA LEU A 53 4.60 -13.19 7.72
C LEU A 53 3.19 -13.77 7.82
N VAL A 54 2.66 -14.22 6.67
CA VAL A 54 1.44 -15.01 6.59
C VAL A 54 1.78 -16.33 5.92
N PHE A 55 1.41 -17.42 6.55
CA PHE A 55 1.67 -18.75 6.04
C PHE A 55 0.40 -19.60 6.18
N THR A 56 -0.10 -20.11 5.06
CA THR A 56 -1.22 -21.04 5.03
C THR A 56 -0.79 -22.37 4.42
N THR A 57 -1.32 -23.46 4.94
CA THR A 57 -1.03 -24.83 4.48
C THR A 57 -2.33 -25.58 4.21
N GLY A 58 -2.24 -26.67 3.46
CA GLY A 58 -3.40 -27.50 3.12
C GLY A 58 -3.67 -27.53 1.63
N ASN A 59 -4.92 -27.54 1.23
CA ASN A 59 -5.33 -27.56 -0.17
C ASN A 59 -4.92 -26.29 -0.91
N SER A 60 -5.02 -25.16 -0.26
CA SER A 60 -4.41 -23.89 -0.69
C SER A 60 -3.19 -23.60 0.17
N ARG A 61 -2.09 -23.22 -0.46
CA ARG A 61 -0.87 -22.79 0.23
C ARG A 61 -0.56 -21.37 -0.19
N THR A 62 -0.39 -20.50 0.80
CA THR A 62 0.09 -19.13 0.54
C THR A 62 1.22 -18.81 1.49
N THR A 63 2.19 -18.08 0.98
CA THR A 63 3.26 -17.50 1.78
C THR A 63 3.35 -16.03 1.42
N THR A 64 3.14 -15.16 2.38
CA THR A 64 3.32 -13.71 2.22
C THR A 64 4.36 -13.24 3.20
N VAL A 65 5.38 -12.58 2.69
CA VAL A 65 6.42 -11.91 3.49
C VAL A 65 6.32 -10.42 3.21
N SER A 66 6.25 -9.61 4.25
CA SER A 66 6.36 -8.16 4.14
C SER A 66 7.43 -7.65 5.09
N ALA A 67 8.16 -6.63 4.65
CA ALA A 67 9.15 -5.94 5.45
C ALA A 67 9.00 -4.44 5.28
N GLY A 68 9.36 -3.68 6.32
CA GLY A 68 9.39 -2.24 6.28
C GLY A 68 10.51 -1.69 7.16
N ALA A 69 11.06 -0.56 6.77
CA ALA A 69 12.04 0.17 7.53
C ALA A 69 11.72 1.66 7.47
N LYS A 70 11.90 2.34 8.58
CA LYS A 70 11.72 3.77 8.68
C LYS A 70 12.86 4.36 9.48
N ALA A 71 13.41 5.46 8.99
CA ALA A 71 14.42 6.23 9.70
C ALA A 71 14.09 7.72 9.59
N THR A 72 14.29 8.45 10.67
CA THR A 72 14.19 9.90 10.66
C THR A 72 15.42 10.51 11.33
N ARG A 73 15.87 11.62 10.75
CA ARG A 73 16.91 12.46 11.32
C ARG A 73 16.38 13.86 11.46
N LYS A 74 16.43 14.39 12.65
CA LYS A 74 15.99 15.73 12.96
C LYS A 74 17.15 16.56 13.51
N GLN A 75 17.26 17.75 13.00
CA GLN A 75 18.28 18.70 13.44
C GLN A 75 17.75 20.12 13.26
N LYS A 76 17.60 20.85 14.37
CA LYS A 76 17.00 22.19 14.38
C LYS A 76 15.61 22.16 13.70
N GLN A 77 15.44 22.97 12.69
CA GLN A 77 14.21 23.10 11.90
C GLN A 77 14.17 22.16 10.67
N ASN A 78 15.05 21.17 10.60
CA ASN A 78 15.15 20.28 9.45
C ASN A 78 14.84 18.86 9.88
N LYS A 79 14.05 18.16 9.07
CA LYS A 79 13.75 16.73 9.24
C LYS A 79 13.96 16.00 7.95
N PHE A 80 14.73 14.92 7.99
CA PHE A 80 14.84 13.94 6.92
C PHE A 80 14.13 12.68 7.33
N SER A 81 13.37 12.10 6.43
CA SER A 81 12.68 10.83 6.62
C SER A 81 12.98 9.90 5.47
N LEU A 82 13.24 8.64 5.79
CA LEU A 82 13.33 7.53 4.86
C LEU A 82 12.27 6.52 5.26
N ASP A 83 11.42 6.13 4.32
CA ASP A 83 10.47 5.04 4.46
C ASP A 83 10.72 4.04 3.33
N ALA A 84 10.88 2.76 3.66
CA ALA A 84 11.06 1.69 2.69
C ALA A 84 10.16 0.51 3.07
N THR A 85 9.54 -0.10 2.06
CA THR A 85 8.66 -1.25 2.27
C THR A 85 8.80 -2.22 1.12
N GLY A 86 8.53 -3.49 1.38
CA GLY A 86 8.49 -4.53 0.37
C GLY A 86 7.54 -5.64 0.75
N THR A 87 6.94 -6.27 -0.25
CA THR A 87 6.06 -7.41 -0.06
C THR A 87 6.25 -8.41 -1.20
N LEU A 88 6.32 -9.67 -0.82
CA LEU A 88 6.34 -10.80 -1.73
C LEU A 88 5.30 -11.82 -1.25
N ALA A 89 4.37 -12.19 -2.13
CA ALA A 89 3.43 -13.26 -1.87
C ALA A 89 3.46 -14.30 -2.98
N ARG A 90 3.37 -15.56 -2.59
CA ARG A 90 3.24 -16.71 -3.49
C ARG A 90 2.03 -17.53 -3.07
N ALA A 91 1.21 -17.89 -4.03
CA ALA A 91 0.08 -18.78 -3.86
C ALA A 91 0.28 -20.04 -4.68
N SER A 92 -0.08 -21.19 -4.10
CA SER A 92 -0.01 -22.49 -4.74
C SER A 92 -1.43 -23.01 -4.92
N THR A 93 -1.83 -23.21 -6.17
CA THR A 93 -3.17 -23.67 -6.54
C THR A 93 -3.10 -25.06 -7.17
N ILE A 94 -4.19 -25.82 -7.03
CA ILE A 94 -4.34 -27.10 -7.72
C ILE A 94 -4.89 -26.80 -9.11
N VAL A 95 -4.23 -27.29 -10.14
CA VAL A 95 -4.61 -27.15 -11.55
C VAL A 95 -4.82 -28.52 -12.17
N ALA A 96 -5.80 -28.62 -13.08
CA ALA A 96 -6.02 -29.79 -13.88
C ALA A 96 -5.08 -29.77 -15.10
N ARG A 97 -4.47 -30.92 -15.41
CA ARG A 97 -3.65 -31.14 -16.61
C ARG A 97 -4.13 -32.40 -17.30
N PRO A 98 -5.31 -32.36 -17.98
CA PRO A 98 -5.88 -33.52 -18.61
C PRO A 98 -4.94 -34.09 -19.70
N SER A 99 -4.84 -35.40 -19.78
CA SER A 99 -4.00 -36.12 -20.76
C SER A 99 -4.54 -35.97 -22.19
N MET A 100 -5.85 -35.74 -22.35
CA MET A 100 -6.50 -35.51 -23.62
C MET A 100 -7.32 -34.21 -23.62
N VAL A 101 -7.37 -33.54 -24.75
CA VAL A 101 -8.21 -32.36 -24.95
C VAL A 101 -9.68 -32.75 -24.87
N GLY A 102 -10.43 -32.11 -23.98
CA GLY A 102 -11.85 -32.39 -23.76
C GLY A 102 -12.14 -33.49 -22.73
N ASP A 103 -11.11 -34.02 -22.07
CA ASP A 103 -11.30 -34.92 -20.94
C ASP A 103 -11.95 -34.19 -19.75
N THR A 104 -13.06 -34.75 -19.27
CA THR A 104 -13.82 -34.21 -18.11
C THR A 104 -13.63 -35.04 -16.85
N VAL A 105 -12.91 -36.18 -16.96
CA VAL A 105 -12.62 -37.09 -15.83
C VAL A 105 -11.12 -37.06 -15.58
N LEU A 106 -10.70 -36.46 -14.47
CA LEU A 106 -9.30 -36.30 -14.10
C LEU A 106 -8.85 -37.46 -13.18
N SER A 107 -7.75 -38.10 -13.53
CA SER A 107 -7.02 -39.01 -12.67
C SER A 107 -6.09 -38.24 -11.70
N ALA A 108 -5.60 -38.91 -10.66
CA ALA A 108 -4.73 -38.28 -9.66
C ALA A 108 -3.42 -37.73 -10.23
N ASN A 109 -2.91 -38.29 -11.33
CA ASN A 109 -1.70 -37.87 -12.05
C ASN A 109 -1.94 -36.68 -13.00
N GLU A 110 -3.20 -36.33 -13.25
CA GLU A 110 -3.61 -35.19 -14.06
C GLU A 110 -3.93 -33.96 -13.24
N VAL A 111 -3.68 -34.07 -11.93
CA VAL A 111 -3.80 -32.94 -10.99
C VAL A 111 -2.40 -32.54 -10.55
N ALA A 112 -2.04 -31.31 -10.82
CA ALA A 112 -0.75 -30.73 -10.44
C ALA A 112 -0.93 -29.52 -9.52
N ARG A 113 0.11 -29.23 -8.76
CA ARG A 113 0.17 -27.99 -7.97
C ARG A 113 1.04 -26.98 -8.69
N GLU A 114 0.52 -25.78 -8.87
CA GLU A 114 1.21 -24.72 -9.55
C GLU A 114 1.41 -23.52 -8.61
N ASP A 115 2.66 -23.06 -8.51
CA ASP A 115 3.02 -21.91 -7.68
C ASP A 115 3.03 -20.65 -8.54
N LYS A 116 2.27 -19.62 -8.10
CA LYS A 116 2.23 -18.32 -8.75
C LYS A 116 2.59 -17.22 -7.76
N THR A 117 3.39 -16.26 -8.21
CA THR A 117 3.57 -15.01 -7.47
C THR A 117 2.26 -14.22 -7.55
N SER A 118 1.67 -13.92 -6.39
CA SER A 118 0.40 -13.20 -6.27
C SER A 118 0.59 -11.76 -5.79
N ALA A 119 1.80 -11.42 -5.29
CA ALA A 119 2.19 -10.06 -5.00
C ALA A 119 3.70 -9.93 -5.06
N GLN A 120 4.16 -8.84 -5.67
CA GLN A 120 5.57 -8.47 -5.73
C GLN A 120 5.64 -6.95 -5.86
N SER A 121 5.89 -6.29 -4.72
CA SER A 121 5.99 -4.83 -4.70
C SER A 121 7.06 -4.34 -3.75
N TYR A 122 7.65 -3.20 -4.06
CA TYR A 122 8.52 -2.45 -3.17
C TYR A 122 8.32 -0.96 -3.38
N ALA A 123 8.53 -0.17 -2.35
CA ALA A 123 8.50 1.29 -2.42
C ALA A 123 9.49 1.91 -1.45
N VAL A 124 10.07 3.02 -1.88
CA VAL A 124 10.97 3.86 -1.07
C VAL A 124 10.51 5.31 -1.20
N LYS A 125 10.48 6.01 -0.07
CA LYS A 125 10.23 7.45 -0.03
C LYS A 125 11.32 8.13 0.80
N LEU A 126 11.92 9.13 0.23
CA LEU A 126 12.79 10.08 0.90
C LEU A 126 12.04 11.41 1.03
N ARG A 127 12.02 12.01 2.22
CA ARG A 127 11.36 13.30 2.43
C ARG A 127 12.23 14.21 3.29
N TYR A 128 12.29 15.46 2.89
CA TYR A 128 12.88 16.56 3.65
C TYR A 128 11.80 17.58 3.98
N ASP A 129 11.69 17.94 5.27
CA ASP A 129 10.80 18.98 5.78
C ASP A 129 11.64 20.12 6.37
N ARG A 130 11.32 21.35 5.98
CA ARG A 130 11.82 22.59 6.57
C ARG A 130 10.71 23.26 7.36
N PHE A 131 10.82 23.25 8.68
CA PHE A 131 9.85 23.91 9.54
C PHE A 131 10.06 25.43 9.52
N LEU A 132 9.01 26.15 9.18
CA LEU A 132 8.97 27.63 9.17
C LEU A 132 8.48 28.15 10.52
N SER A 133 7.60 27.40 11.17
CA SER A 133 7.04 27.69 12.50
C SER A 133 6.57 26.39 13.16
N GLU A 134 6.04 26.49 14.36
CA GLU A 134 5.47 25.35 15.11
C GLU A 134 4.33 24.64 14.35
N PHE A 135 3.68 25.33 13.43
CA PHE A 135 2.51 24.82 12.73
C PHE A 135 2.74 24.63 11.24
N ASN A 136 3.83 25.14 10.68
CA ASN A 136 3.99 25.26 9.24
C ASN A 136 5.35 24.73 8.79
N SER A 137 5.35 23.93 7.71
CA SER A 137 6.57 23.46 7.05
C SER A 137 6.42 23.44 5.54
N LEU A 138 7.54 23.54 4.85
CA LEU A 138 7.68 23.21 3.44
C LEU A 138 8.33 21.84 3.34
N PHE A 139 7.92 21.06 2.36
CA PHE A 139 8.52 19.75 2.12
C PHE A 139 8.86 19.52 0.66
N VAL A 140 9.84 18.65 0.45
CA VAL A 140 10.14 18.01 -0.83
C VAL A 140 10.33 16.52 -0.55
N ALA A 141 9.86 15.68 -1.47
CA ALA A 141 10.03 14.24 -1.37
C ALA A 141 10.36 13.63 -2.73
N ALA A 142 11.11 12.53 -2.71
CA ALA A 142 11.34 11.65 -3.84
C ALA A 142 10.76 10.27 -3.52
N LEU A 143 10.10 9.67 -4.50
CA LEU A 143 9.44 8.38 -4.38
C LEU A 143 9.91 7.47 -5.50
N GLY A 144 9.99 6.18 -5.24
CA GLY A 144 10.27 5.17 -6.26
C GLY A 144 9.90 3.78 -5.78
N GLY A 145 9.50 2.93 -6.72
CA GLY A 145 9.10 1.57 -6.41
C GLY A 145 8.61 0.83 -7.64
N ALA A 146 8.09 -0.36 -7.43
CA ALA A 146 7.43 -1.19 -8.42
C ALA A 146 6.27 -1.96 -7.78
N ASP A 147 5.29 -2.29 -8.58
CA ASP A 147 4.21 -3.22 -8.23
C ASP A 147 3.88 -4.06 -9.47
N ILE A 148 4.61 -5.15 -9.62
CA ILE A 148 4.59 -6.00 -10.82
C ILE A 148 3.21 -6.58 -11.06
N ILE A 149 2.49 -6.95 -10.00
CA ILE A 149 1.14 -7.54 -10.12
C ILE A 149 0.09 -6.48 -10.45
N ALA A 150 0.30 -5.25 -10.01
CA ALA A 150 -0.52 -4.10 -10.42
C ALA A 150 -0.14 -3.54 -11.80
N GLY A 151 0.74 -4.24 -12.56
CA GLY A 151 1.14 -3.87 -13.90
C GLY A 151 2.20 -2.77 -13.98
N LYS A 152 2.81 -2.36 -12.86
CA LYS A 152 3.82 -1.29 -12.80
C LYS A 152 5.22 -1.87 -12.57
N ASP A 153 6.06 -1.84 -13.62
CA ASP A 153 7.47 -2.26 -13.54
C ASP A 153 8.30 -1.23 -12.79
N PHE A 154 8.01 0.04 -13.01
CA PHE A 154 8.54 1.15 -12.23
C PHE A 154 7.48 2.22 -12.03
N ALA A 155 7.42 2.78 -10.81
CA ALA A 155 6.67 3.98 -10.50
C ALA A 155 7.53 4.87 -9.59
N GLY A 156 7.77 6.11 -10.00
CA GLY A 156 8.61 7.01 -9.21
C GLY A 156 8.34 8.46 -9.54
N GLY A 157 8.87 9.35 -8.71
CA GLY A 157 8.64 10.77 -8.93
C GLY A 157 9.04 11.64 -7.76
N GLY A 158 8.44 12.81 -7.70
CA GLY A 158 8.73 13.81 -6.69
C GLY A 158 7.50 14.57 -6.24
N GLN A 159 7.51 14.96 -4.98
CA GLN A 159 6.47 15.80 -4.38
C GLN A 159 7.10 17.05 -3.77
N LEU A 160 6.40 18.15 -3.84
CA LEU A 160 6.73 19.36 -3.12
C LEU A 160 5.45 20.02 -2.59
N GLY A 161 5.53 20.69 -1.46
CA GLY A 161 4.32 21.34 -0.94
C GLY A 161 4.52 22.00 0.41
N TYR A 162 3.39 22.42 0.93
CA TYR A 162 3.24 23.06 2.22
C TYR A 162 2.42 22.16 3.12
N ALA A 163 2.90 21.99 4.35
CA ALA A 163 2.23 21.23 5.38
C ALA A 163 1.88 22.14 6.58
N ARG A 164 0.69 21.92 7.13
CA ARG A 164 0.20 22.66 8.29
C ARG A 164 -0.41 21.73 9.33
N LEU A 165 0.02 21.89 10.56
CA LEU A 165 -0.61 21.31 11.74
C LEU A 165 -1.88 22.11 12.05
N LEU A 166 -3.06 21.51 11.77
CA LEU A 166 -4.36 22.16 11.94
C LEU A 166 -4.85 22.14 13.38
N TYR A 167 -4.61 21.02 14.07
CA TYR A 167 -5.09 20.81 15.42
C TYR A 167 -4.12 19.91 16.19
N LYS A 168 -3.88 20.25 17.44
CA LYS A 168 -3.04 19.46 18.34
C LYS A 168 -3.49 19.54 19.78
N THR A 169 -3.58 18.38 20.41
CA THR A 169 -3.70 18.20 21.85
C THR A 169 -2.70 17.12 22.30
N GLU A 170 -2.69 16.79 23.57
CA GLU A 170 -1.88 15.66 24.07
C GLU A 170 -2.28 14.31 23.48
N LYS A 171 -3.54 14.18 23.02
CA LYS A 171 -4.10 12.93 22.51
C LYS A 171 -4.37 12.94 21.01
N HIS A 172 -4.54 14.09 20.39
CA HIS A 172 -4.97 14.19 18.99
C HIS A 172 -4.10 15.15 18.19
N GLU A 173 -3.79 14.79 16.97
CA GLU A 173 -3.06 15.62 16.02
C GLU A 173 -3.70 15.48 14.64
N VAL A 174 -3.96 16.62 13.98
CA VAL A 174 -4.49 16.70 12.61
C VAL A 174 -3.57 17.56 11.78
N THR A 175 -3.09 17.03 10.66
CA THR A 175 -2.20 17.74 9.73
C THR A 175 -2.80 17.74 8.35
N ALA A 176 -2.72 18.86 7.64
CA ALA A 176 -3.06 18.96 6.22
C ALA A 176 -1.83 19.35 5.39
N GLU A 177 -1.80 18.86 4.16
CA GLU A 177 -0.79 19.24 3.16
C GLU A 177 -1.47 19.61 1.85
N LEU A 178 -0.92 20.60 1.17
CA LEU A 178 -1.24 20.96 -0.20
C LEU A 178 0.06 21.04 -0.99
N GLY A 179 0.04 20.56 -2.22
CA GLY A 179 1.26 20.52 -3.00
C GLY A 179 1.05 20.04 -4.42
N TYR A 180 2.17 19.74 -5.02
CA TYR A 180 2.30 19.21 -6.34
C TYR A 180 2.97 17.83 -6.27
N ASP A 181 2.52 16.94 -7.14
CA ASP A 181 3.06 15.61 -7.34
C ASP A 181 3.43 15.43 -8.81
N PHE A 182 4.64 14.94 -9.03
CA PHE A 182 5.08 14.41 -10.31
C PHE A 182 5.27 12.92 -10.16
N SER A 183 4.61 12.13 -11.00
CA SER A 183 4.74 10.68 -11.06
C SER A 183 5.11 10.26 -12.48
N TYR A 184 6.08 9.36 -12.59
CA TYR A 184 6.44 8.66 -13.81
C TYR A 184 6.13 7.18 -13.60
N GLU A 185 5.35 6.59 -14.48
CA GLU A 185 4.95 5.19 -14.43
C GLU A 185 5.39 4.46 -15.69
N ASP A 186 6.09 3.34 -15.51
CA ASP A 186 6.46 2.41 -16.56
C ASP A 186 5.76 1.08 -16.29
N TYR A 187 5.28 0.42 -17.33
CA TYR A 187 4.39 -0.70 -17.21
C TYR A 187 5.07 -2.04 -17.58
N VAL A 188 4.61 -3.11 -16.95
CA VAL A 188 5.04 -4.49 -17.25
C VAL A 188 4.65 -4.88 -18.67
N ASP A 189 3.57 -4.32 -19.22
CA ASP A 189 3.18 -4.50 -20.61
C ASP A 189 4.10 -3.66 -21.51
N PRO A 190 4.96 -4.30 -22.35
CA PRO A 190 5.86 -3.58 -23.23
C PRO A 190 5.15 -2.79 -24.35
N ALA A 191 3.86 -3.05 -24.57
CA ALA A 191 3.05 -2.29 -25.52
C ALA A 191 2.42 -1.03 -24.90
N ALA A 192 2.41 -0.91 -23.58
CA ALA A 192 1.91 0.27 -22.89
C ALA A 192 3.00 1.34 -22.84
N GLU A 193 2.65 2.56 -23.21
CA GLU A 193 3.55 3.70 -23.13
C GLU A 193 3.69 4.17 -21.68
N ALA A 194 4.92 4.55 -21.30
CA ALA A 194 5.18 5.12 -19.99
C ALA A 194 4.49 6.48 -19.84
N LEU A 195 3.94 6.75 -18.64
CA LEU A 195 3.20 7.97 -18.37
C LEU A 195 3.96 8.91 -17.44
N ALA A 196 3.94 10.22 -17.79
CA ALA A 196 4.35 11.31 -16.92
C ALA A 196 3.12 12.06 -16.43
N ILE A 197 2.83 11.95 -15.13
CA ILE A 197 1.60 12.45 -14.53
C ILE A 197 1.96 13.60 -13.59
N HIS A 198 1.38 14.75 -13.85
CA HIS A 198 1.48 15.94 -13.02
C HIS A 198 0.19 16.12 -12.25
N SER A 199 0.22 16.22 -10.93
CA SER A 199 -1.01 16.29 -10.13
C SER A 199 -0.98 17.41 -9.11
N ALA A 200 -2.14 18.02 -8.89
CA ALA A 200 -2.43 18.74 -7.67
C ALA A 200 -2.65 17.73 -6.54
N ARG A 201 -2.00 17.94 -5.39
CA ARG A 201 -2.02 17.02 -4.26
C ARG A 201 -2.64 17.68 -3.03
N ALA A 202 -3.58 17.00 -2.41
CA ALA A 202 -4.12 17.31 -1.10
C ALA A 202 -3.97 16.12 -0.17
N PHE A 203 -3.65 16.36 1.10
CA PHE A 203 -3.46 15.32 2.09
C PHE A 203 -4.00 15.76 3.44
N LEU A 204 -4.64 14.84 4.15
CA LEU A 204 -5.09 14.99 5.52
C LEU A 204 -4.61 13.80 6.35
N GLY A 205 -3.92 14.06 7.45
CA GLY A 205 -3.45 13.05 8.40
C GLY A 205 -4.03 13.27 9.78
N TYR A 206 -4.34 12.17 10.46
CA TYR A 206 -4.80 12.13 11.82
C TYR A 206 -3.98 11.16 12.65
N LYS A 207 -3.60 11.56 13.85
CA LYS A 207 -3.01 10.69 14.89
C LYS A 207 -3.77 10.86 16.19
N GLY A 208 -4.10 9.75 16.82
CA GLY A 208 -4.81 9.73 18.09
C GLY A 208 -4.23 8.73 19.07
N LYS A 209 -4.11 9.14 20.34
CA LYS A 209 -3.77 8.24 21.46
C LYS A 209 -5.07 7.79 22.12
N LEU A 210 -5.42 6.53 22.00
CA LEU A 210 -6.59 5.94 22.66
C LEU A 210 -6.27 5.59 24.12
N SER A 211 -5.01 5.18 24.37
CA SER A 211 -4.49 4.93 25.71
C SER A 211 -2.99 5.22 25.76
N GLU A 212 -2.32 4.95 26.88
CA GLU A 212 -0.86 5.08 27.00
C GLU A 212 -0.09 4.12 26.08
N VAL A 213 -0.71 3.00 25.70
CA VAL A 213 -0.10 1.96 24.90
C VAL A 213 -0.72 1.81 23.50
N THR A 214 -1.92 2.39 23.27
CA THR A 214 -2.66 2.20 22.01
C THR A 214 -2.84 3.52 21.30
N SER A 215 -2.52 3.55 20.01
CA SER A 215 -2.71 4.68 19.11
C SER A 215 -3.48 4.28 17.86
N VAL A 216 -4.17 5.26 17.28
CA VAL A 216 -4.81 5.16 15.97
C VAL A 216 -4.20 6.19 15.04
N ASP A 217 -3.95 5.81 13.80
CA ASP A 217 -3.48 6.68 12.74
C ASP A 217 -4.42 6.56 11.55
N GLY A 218 -4.71 7.68 10.90
CA GLY A 218 -5.52 7.73 9.68
C GLY A 218 -4.96 8.75 8.69
N SER A 219 -5.13 8.50 7.40
CA SER A 219 -4.74 9.46 6.36
C SER A 219 -5.60 9.31 5.13
N VAL A 220 -5.79 10.43 4.43
CA VAL A 220 -6.38 10.50 3.09
C VAL A 220 -5.49 11.38 2.24
N GLU A 221 -5.12 10.89 1.07
CA GLU A 221 -4.40 11.62 0.04
C GLU A 221 -5.23 11.62 -1.24
N LEU A 222 -5.34 12.76 -1.87
CA LEU A 222 -6.02 12.95 -3.16
C LEU A 222 -5.02 13.57 -4.14
N LEU A 223 -5.00 13.02 -5.34
CA LEU A 223 -4.16 13.47 -6.45
C LEU A 223 -5.09 13.65 -7.65
N ALA A 224 -5.13 14.86 -8.20
CA ALA A 224 -5.87 15.17 -9.42
C ALA A 224 -4.88 15.59 -10.50
N ASN A 225 -4.82 14.84 -11.61
CA ASN A 225 -3.93 15.16 -12.71
C ASN A 225 -4.23 16.56 -13.28
N VAL A 226 -3.20 17.30 -13.66
CA VAL A 226 -3.33 18.63 -14.27
C VAL A 226 -2.84 18.67 -15.72
N ASN A 227 -2.34 17.55 -16.25
CA ASN A 227 -1.95 17.39 -17.65
C ASN A 227 -2.79 16.30 -18.33
N GLU A 228 -2.87 16.35 -19.63
CA GLU A 228 -3.34 15.24 -20.46
C GLU A 228 -2.36 14.08 -20.31
N GLN A 229 -2.88 12.86 -20.13
CA GLN A 229 -2.07 11.65 -19.99
C GLN A 229 -2.09 10.81 -21.28
N SER A 230 -3.21 10.85 -22.00
CA SER A 230 -3.42 10.16 -23.27
C SER A 230 -4.58 10.83 -24.02
N ASP A 231 -4.84 10.37 -25.25
CA ASP A 231 -6.00 10.82 -26.06
C ASP A 231 -7.35 10.56 -25.39
N THR A 232 -7.38 9.66 -24.40
CA THR A 232 -8.61 9.25 -23.68
C THR A 232 -8.68 9.73 -22.24
N VAL A 233 -7.61 10.30 -21.70
CA VAL A 233 -7.54 10.81 -20.32
C VAL A 233 -7.00 12.23 -20.32
N GLY A 234 -7.91 13.19 -20.27
CA GLY A 234 -7.63 14.60 -20.21
C GLY A 234 -7.20 15.11 -18.84
N ALA A 235 -6.90 16.40 -18.75
CA ALA A 235 -6.61 17.06 -17.48
C ALA A 235 -7.82 17.01 -16.55
N PHE A 236 -7.60 16.70 -15.26
CA PHE A 236 -8.60 16.53 -14.20
C PHE A 236 -9.54 15.32 -14.34
N GLU A 237 -9.25 14.41 -15.27
CA GLU A 237 -10.04 13.20 -15.46
C GLU A 237 -9.48 11.99 -14.72
N ASP A 238 -8.19 12.01 -14.34
CA ASP A 238 -7.59 10.99 -13.48
C ASP A 238 -7.53 11.48 -12.03
N LEU A 239 -8.48 11.03 -11.24
CA LEU A 239 -8.47 11.21 -9.79
C LEU A 239 -7.92 9.96 -9.11
N ARG A 240 -6.86 10.11 -8.34
CA ARG A 240 -6.27 9.05 -7.52
C ARG A 240 -6.44 9.36 -6.05
N GLY A 241 -6.78 8.34 -5.27
CA GLY A 241 -7.01 8.46 -3.84
C GLY A 241 -6.31 7.37 -3.05
N ASN A 242 -5.57 7.75 -2.00
CA ASN A 242 -4.93 6.83 -1.08
C ASN A 242 -5.50 7.07 0.32
N THR A 243 -6.08 6.05 0.92
CA THR A 243 -6.60 6.13 2.29
C THR A 243 -5.96 5.04 3.13
N ALA A 244 -5.51 5.38 4.32
CA ALA A 244 -4.98 4.41 5.26
C ALA A 244 -5.54 4.66 6.66
N ALA A 245 -5.83 3.58 7.38
CA ALA A 245 -6.18 3.60 8.79
C ALA A 245 -5.44 2.49 9.52
N SER A 246 -4.93 2.74 10.71
CA SER A 246 -4.27 1.72 11.50
C SER A 246 -4.44 1.93 13.00
N LEU A 247 -4.49 0.80 13.71
CA LEU A 247 -4.46 0.71 15.16
C LEU A 247 -3.13 0.06 15.56
N SER A 248 -2.42 0.66 16.48
CA SER A 248 -1.13 0.14 16.97
C SER A 248 -1.15 0.04 18.49
N THR A 249 -0.67 -1.08 19.02
CA THR A 249 -0.59 -1.31 20.48
C THR A 249 0.83 -1.73 20.85
N LYS A 250 1.44 -1.06 21.83
CA LYS A 250 2.72 -1.44 22.41
C LYS A 250 2.56 -2.72 23.22
N LEU A 251 3.30 -3.76 22.86
CA LEU A 251 3.39 -5.02 23.61
C LEU A 251 4.50 -4.94 24.66
N THR A 252 5.59 -4.28 24.31
CA THR A 252 6.71 -4.02 25.20
C THR A 252 7.23 -2.59 24.96
N LYS A 253 8.31 -2.19 25.63
CA LYS A 253 8.96 -0.88 25.39
C LYS A 253 9.45 -0.71 23.93
N SER A 254 9.87 -1.80 23.30
CA SER A 254 10.47 -1.79 21.97
C SER A 254 9.62 -2.47 20.90
N VAL A 255 8.62 -3.27 21.27
CA VAL A 255 7.81 -4.06 20.32
C VAL A 255 6.37 -3.54 20.32
N SER A 256 5.82 -3.33 19.14
CA SER A 256 4.43 -2.96 18.94
C SER A 256 3.76 -3.88 17.92
N PHE A 257 2.50 -4.18 18.15
CA PHE A 257 1.61 -4.83 17.17
C PHE A 257 0.78 -3.75 16.47
N SER A 258 0.61 -3.87 15.15
CA SER A 258 -0.21 -2.97 14.36
C SER A 258 -1.14 -3.76 13.46
N PHE A 259 -2.39 -3.27 13.36
CA PHE A 259 -3.38 -3.72 12.40
C PHE A 259 -3.83 -2.51 11.58
N GLY A 260 -3.87 -2.65 10.25
CA GLY A 260 -4.20 -1.54 9.37
C GLY A 260 -4.90 -1.98 8.09
N VAL A 261 -5.64 -1.03 7.52
CA VAL A 261 -6.30 -1.16 6.22
C VAL A 261 -5.83 0.00 5.34
N ILE A 262 -5.53 -0.30 4.10
CA ILE A 262 -5.18 0.65 3.05
C ILE A 262 -6.17 0.46 1.91
N ALA A 263 -6.71 1.55 1.39
CA ALA A 263 -7.54 1.57 0.19
C ALA A 263 -6.90 2.55 -0.81
N LYS A 264 -6.74 2.11 -2.05
CA LYS A 264 -6.27 2.92 -3.18
C LYS A 264 -7.32 2.95 -4.25
N PHE A 265 -7.65 4.13 -4.67
CA PHE A 265 -8.51 4.39 -5.81
C PHE A 265 -7.69 5.01 -6.93
N ASP A 266 -7.87 4.51 -8.14
CA ASP A 266 -7.24 5.01 -9.36
C ASP A 266 -8.31 5.03 -10.45
N ASN A 267 -8.64 6.22 -10.96
CA ASN A 267 -9.69 6.35 -11.98
C ASN A 267 -9.23 5.89 -13.37
N ALA A 268 -7.91 5.96 -13.64
CA ALA A 268 -7.27 5.50 -14.86
C ALA A 268 -6.17 4.46 -14.53
N PRO A 269 -6.54 3.26 -14.03
CA PRO A 269 -5.57 2.28 -13.58
C PRO A 269 -4.73 1.74 -14.76
N ALA A 270 -3.53 1.23 -14.45
CA ALA A 270 -2.66 0.59 -15.42
C ALA A 270 -3.40 -0.48 -16.24
N PRO A 271 -3.10 -0.60 -17.55
CA PRO A 271 -3.71 -1.61 -18.39
C PRO A 271 -3.41 -3.02 -17.87
N LEU A 272 -4.39 -3.92 -18.01
CA LEU A 272 -4.17 -5.33 -17.68
C LEU A 272 -3.22 -5.95 -18.71
N SER A 273 -2.20 -6.65 -18.22
CA SER A 273 -1.35 -7.50 -19.05
C SER A 273 -1.56 -8.96 -18.63
N ILE A 274 -2.00 -9.81 -19.56
CA ILE A 274 -2.17 -11.23 -19.35
C ILE A 274 -1.12 -11.95 -20.18
N LYS A 275 -0.16 -12.56 -19.49
CA LYS A 275 0.93 -13.28 -20.15
C LYS A 275 0.40 -14.31 -21.15
N ASP A 276 1.00 -14.35 -22.34
CA ASP A 276 0.69 -15.26 -23.44
C ASP A 276 -0.68 -15.02 -24.13
N PHE A 277 -1.37 -13.89 -23.83
CA PHE A 277 -2.62 -13.52 -24.48
C PHE A 277 -2.55 -12.10 -25.04
N THR A 278 -3.10 -11.93 -26.25
CA THR A 278 -3.37 -10.60 -26.80
C THR A 278 -4.82 -10.22 -26.42
N LEU A 279 -4.99 -9.07 -25.79
CA LEU A 279 -6.31 -8.60 -25.43
C LEU A 279 -7.04 -8.03 -26.63
N ASP A 280 -8.39 -8.14 -26.65
CA ASP A 280 -9.20 -7.52 -27.70
C ASP A 280 -9.10 -6.00 -27.60
N PRO A 281 -8.58 -5.31 -28.63
CA PRO A 281 -8.43 -3.84 -28.57
C PRO A 281 -9.77 -3.09 -28.55
N ASN A 282 -10.88 -3.74 -28.95
CA ASN A 282 -12.21 -3.12 -28.96
C ASN A 282 -12.99 -3.35 -27.65
N ASP A 283 -12.61 -4.35 -26.85
CA ASP A 283 -13.22 -4.66 -25.54
C ASP A 283 -12.16 -5.21 -24.56
N PRO A 284 -11.14 -4.41 -24.23
CA PRO A 284 -10.09 -4.87 -23.34
C PRO A 284 -10.64 -5.02 -21.91
N PRO A 285 -10.29 -6.09 -21.21
CA PRO A 285 -10.65 -6.23 -19.81
C PRO A 285 -10.00 -5.09 -19.01
N THR A 286 -10.79 -4.42 -18.18
CA THR A 286 -10.35 -3.26 -17.39
C THR A 286 -9.81 -3.68 -16.03
N SER A 287 -8.76 -3.02 -15.58
CA SER A 287 -8.27 -3.12 -14.20
C SER A 287 -9.30 -2.60 -13.21
N LEU A 288 -9.30 -3.15 -12.00
CA LEU A 288 -10.14 -2.62 -10.93
C LEU A 288 -9.62 -1.24 -10.50
N LYS A 289 -10.54 -0.31 -10.31
CA LYS A 289 -10.23 1.05 -9.85
C LYS A 289 -9.98 1.16 -8.34
N LEU A 290 -10.34 0.16 -7.58
CA LEU A 290 -10.19 0.14 -6.12
C LEU A 290 -9.44 -1.10 -5.66
N ASP A 291 -8.31 -0.87 -5.00
CA ASP A 291 -7.52 -1.87 -4.34
C ASP A 291 -7.59 -1.69 -2.82
N THR A 292 -7.72 -2.79 -2.11
CA THR A 292 -7.73 -2.78 -0.64
C THR A 292 -6.72 -3.77 -0.09
N THR A 293 -5.99 -3.36 0.94
CA THR A 293 -5.03 -4.21 1.65
C THR A 293 -5.26 -4.14 3.15
N THR A 294 -5.38 -5.30 3.77
CA THR A 294 -5.40 -5.44 5.23
C THR A 294 -4.07 -6.01 5.69
N LYS A 295 -3.44 -5.38 6.67
CA LYS A 295 -2.12 -5.75 7.16
C LYS A 295 -2.11 -5.91 8.67
N ALA A 296 -1.53 -7.00 9.16
CA ALA A 296 -1.13 -7.17 10.55
C ALA A 296 0.40 -7.25 10.60
N SER A 297 1.04 -6.53 11.50
CA SER A 297 2.50 -6.50 11.59
C SER A 297 3.02 -6.32 13.01
N LEU A 298 4.23 -6.80 13.25
CA LEU A 298 5.03 -6.49 14.43
C LEU A 298 6.12 -5.50 14.01
N SER A 299 6.29 -4.46 14.80
CA SER A 299 7.34 -3.46 14.61
C SER A 299 8.27 -3.41 15.82
N VAL A 300 9.55 -3.20 15.57
CA VAL A 300 10.59 -3.04 16.57
C VAL A 300 11.20 -1.65 16.44
N ASN A 301 11.21 -0.91 17.54
CA ASN A 301 11.94 0.36 17.61
C ASN A 301 13.41 0.05 17.94
N CYS A 302 14.30 0.48 17.06
CA CYS A 302 15.74 0.19 17.14
C CYS A 302 16.54 1.32 17.82
N LEU A 303 15.98 2.54 17.82
CA LEU A 303 16.61 3.76 18.39
C LEU A 303 15.56 4.63 19.08
#